data_92c9d2ddbf817a19943f37f9791a800c
#
_entry.id   92c9d2ddbf817a19943f37f9791a800c
#
_cell.length_a   1.000
_cell.length_b   1.000
_cell.length_c   1.000
_cell.angle_alpha   90.00
_cell.angle_beta   90.00
_cell.angle_gamma   90.00
#
_symmetry.space_group_name_H-M   'P 1'
#
loop_
_entity.id
_entity.type
_entity.pdbx_description
1 polymer ?
#
loop_
_entity_poly.entity_id
_entity_poly.type
_entity_poly.pdbx_seq_one_letter_code
_entity_poly.pdbx_strand_id
1 'polypeptide(L)'
;MIRLVLLFVILPLTSYSDKHIPYYKSLAHDESWLRHYPENQDLNKQTEKFLLTEENMPVKVIEEFRNSWSSYTDWYRIELFNGIQGWIAHNQLSKKRTLLILEDIELYALKSYDPESWMTIQKGIILAPKIVNLLEVKETMVKISIPKGNKSSVKGWIPIDYRLWGVSDKEMQTLND
;
A
#
# COMPACT_ATOMS: atom_id res chain seq x y z
N MET A 1 -56.01 33.58 -0.27
CA MET A 1 -54.57 33.66 -0.53
C MET A 1 -53.88 32.61 0.31
N ILE A 2 -53.50 31.46 -0.32
CA ILE A 2 -52.78 30.38 0.34
C ILE A 2 -51.31 30.56 0.07
N ARG A 3 -50.53 30.81 1.12
CA ARG A 3 -49.05 30.92 1.01
C ARG A 3 -48.47 29.51 1.06
N LEU A 4 -47.95 29.05 -0.07
CA LEU A 4 -47.17 27.81 -0.21
C LEU A 4 -45.79 28.04 0.39
N VAL A 5 -45.50 27.41 1.55
CA VAL A 5 -44.17 27.41 2.14
C VAL A 5 -43.39 26.21 1.54
N LEU A 6 -42.46 26.51 0.67
CA LEU A 6 -41.55 25.48 0.12
C LEU A 6 -40.49 25.18 1.18
N LEU A 7 -40.59 24.00 1.79
CA LEU A 7 -39.56 23.49 2.72
C LEU A 7 -38.41 22.88 1.91
N PHE A 8 -37.30 23.60 1.81
CA PHE A 8 -36.06 23.06 1.24
C PHE A 8 -35.43 22.13 2.27
N VAL A 9 -35.55 20.82 2.05
CA VAL A 9 -34.79 19.81 2.79
C VAL A 9 -33.38 19.78 2.22
N ILE A 10 -32.43 20.42 2.89
CA ILE A 10 -31.01 20.32 2.60
C ILE A 10 -30.55 18.96 3.14
N LEU A 11 -30.46 17.96 2.28
CA LEU A 11 -29.80 16.70 2.60
C LEU A 11 -28.28 16.97 2.75
N PRO A 12 -27.66 16.58 3.87
CA PRO A 12 -26.23 16.68 3.98
C PRO A 12 -25.60 15.76 2.92
N LEU A 13 -24.92 16.35 1.96
CA LEU A 13 -23.98 15.65 1.10
C LEU A 13 -22.85 15.14 2.02
N THR A 14 -22.98 13.91 2.52
CA THR A 14 -21.85 13.21 3.12
C THR A 14 -20.82 13.05 2.01
N SER A 15 -19.82 13.92 2.00
CA SER A 15 -18.64 13.73 1.17
C SER A 15 -17.94 12.46 1.65
N TYR A 16 -18.19 11.38 0.97
CA TYR A 16 -17.38 10.18 1.07
C TYR A 16 -15.99 10.60 0.58
N SER A 17 -15.04 10.61 1.49
CA SER A 17 -13.63 10.76 1.13
C SER A 17 -13.26 9.49 0.35
N ASP A 18 -13.41 9.57 -0.97
CA ASP A 18 -12.92 8.53 -1.87
C ASP A 18 -11.42 8.42 -1.67
N LYS A 19 -10.99 7.36 -0.97
CA LYS A 19 -9.58 7.01 -0.95
C LYS A 19 -9.15 6.87 -2.41
N HIS A 20 -8.18 7.68 -2.79
CA HIS A 20 -7.68 7.64 -4.16
C HIS A 20 -7.06 6.26 -4.43
N ILE A 21 -7.72 5.45 -5.23
CA ILE A 21 -7.22 4.17 -5.74
C ILE A 21 -6.40 4.49 -7.01
N PRO A 22 -5.22 3.89 -7.21
CA PRO A 22 -4.59 2.83 -6.40
C PRO A 22 -3.76 3.34 -5.22
N TYR A 23 -3.60 2.50 -4.21
CA TYR A 23 -2.69 2.72 -3.08
C TYR A 23 -2.09 1.39 -2.61
N TYR A 24 -1.05 1.45 -1.75
CA TYR A 24 -0.36 0.25 -1.28
C TYR A 24 -0.68 -0.12 0.16
N LYS A 25 -0.72 -1.42 0.43
CA LYS A 25 -0.77 -2.06 1.74
C LYS A 25 0.26 -3.18 1.81
N SER A 26 0.35 -3.87 2.94
CA SER A 26 1.15 -5.10 3.08
C SER A 26 0.29 -6.24 3.56
N LEU A 27 0.66 -7.46 3.25
CA LEU A 27 0.02 -8.66 3.80
C LEU A 27 0.31 -8.78 5.29
N ALA A 28 -0.69 -9.17 6.06
CA ALA A 28 -0.62 -9.25 7.53
C ALA A 28 -0.11 -10.59 8.03
N HIS A 29 -0.25 -11.65 7.24
CA HIS A 29 0.00 -13.03 7.63
C HIS A 29 0.70 -13.80 6.54
N ASP A 30 1.50 -14.77 6.93
CA ASP A 30 1.91 -15.86 6.06
C ASP A 30 0.67 -16.64 5.61
N GLU A 31 0.76 -17.25 4.44
CA GLU A 31 -0.34 -18.06 3.88
C GLU A 31 -1.63 -17.28 3.60
N SER A 32 -1.52 -16.01 3.22
CA SER A 32 -2.66 -15.26 2.70
C SER A 32 -3.02 -15.72 1.29
N TRP A 33 -4.29 -16.11 1.10
CA TRP A 33 -4.76 -16.66 -0.17
C TRP A 33 -5.45 -15.60 -1.03
N LEU A 34 -5.05 -15.50 -2.29
CA LEU A 34 -5.80 -14.79 -3.31
C LEU A 34 -6.93 -15.65 -3.86
N ARG A 35 -8.05 -15.01 -4.19
CA ARG A 35 -9.26 -15.60 -4.72
C ARG A 35 -9.71 -14.92 -6.00
N HIS A 36 -10.44 -15.62 -6.84
CA HIS A 36 -10.99 -15.06 -8.08
C HIS A 36 -12.11 -14.06 -7.82
N TYR A 37 -12.90 -14.27 -6.75
CA TYR A 37 -14.05 -13.43 -6.38
C TYR A 37 -14.06 -13.19 -4.87
N PRO A 38 -14.66 -12.06 -4.40
CA PRO A 38 -14.92 -11.86 -2.97
C PRO A 38 -15.99 -12.87 -2.51
N GLU A 39 -15.81 -13.43 -1.32
CA GLU A 39 -16.86 -14.26 -0.69
C GLU A 39 -18.12 -13.42 -0.43
N ASN A 40 -19.31 -14.04 -0.53
CA ASN A 40 -20.64 -13.52 -0.27
C ASN A 40 -21.43 -12.94 -1.46
N GLN A 41 -20.93 -13.01 -2.69
CA GLN A 41 -21.78 -12.68 -3.84
C GLN A 41 -22.62 -13.87 -4.32
N ASP A 42 -22.22 -15.11 -4.02
CA ASP A 42 -22.98 -16.31 -4.36
C ASP A 42 -22.56 -17.46 -3.43
N LEU A 43 -23.45 -17.86 -2.53
CA LEU A 43 -23.21 -18.97 -1.58
C LEU A 43 -22.92 -20.32 -2.28
N ASN A 44 -23.23 -20.43 -3.56
CA ASN A 44 -23.03 -21.64 -4.35
C ASN A 44 -21.69 -21.65 -5.11
N LYS A 45 -20.97 -20.53 -5.17
CA LYS A 45 -19.63 -20.47 -5.76
C LYS A 45 -18.61 -20.51 -4.64
N GLN A 46 -18.01 -21.69 -4.41
CA GLN A 46 -16.79 -21.77 -3.63
C GLN A 46 -15.75 -20.90 -4.35
N THR A 47 -15.32 -19.83 -3.69
CA THR A 47 -14.28 -18.95 -4.21
C THR A 47 -12.96 -19.69 -4.19
N GLU A 48 -12.56 -20.16 -5.35
CA GLU A 48 -11.34 -20.92 -5.53
C GLU A 48 -10.12 -20.07 -5.12
N LYS A 49 -9.34 -20.62 -4.21
CA LYS A 49 -8.05 -20.06 -3.80
C LYS A 49 -7.02 -20.49 -4.83
N PHE A 50 -6.27 -19.55 -5.38
CA PHE A 50 -5.35 -19.88 -6.48
C PHE A 50 -3.89 -19.51 -6.21
N LEU A 51 -3.60 -18.61 -5.27
CA LEU A 51 -2.23 -18.20 -4.97
C LEU A 51 -2.05 -17.99 -3.47
N LEU A 52 -0.97 -18.53 -2.96
CA LEU A 52 -0.47 -18.31 -1.62
C LEU A 52 0.59 -17.19 -1.64
N THR A 53 0.55 -16.31 -0.67
CA THR A 53 1.43 -15.15 -0.57
C THR A 53 2.18 -15.13 0.77
N GLU A 54 3.25 -14.35 0.84
CA GLU A 54 4.11 -14.24 2.04
C GLU A 54 3.72 -13.03 2.90
N GLU A 55 3.94 -13.14 4.21
CA GLU A 55 3.77 -12.03 5.15
C GLU A 55 4.62 -10.81 4.75
N ASN A 56 4.10 -9.64 5.01
CA ASN A 56 4.73 -8.36 4.70
C ASN A 56 4.94 -8.07 3.19
N MET A 57 4.50 -8.94 2.26
CA MET A 57 4.52 -8.63 0.83
C MET A 57 3.74 -7.35 0.56
N PRO A 58 4.33 -6.33 -0.10
CA PRO A 58 3.61 -5.14 -0.51
C PRO A 58 2.66 -5.47 -1.67
N VAL A 59 1.44 -4.97 -1.58
CA VAL A 59 0.38 -5.19 -2.56
C VAL A 59 -0.28 -3.86 -2.94
N LYS A 60 -0.59 -3.69 -4.22
CA LYS A 60 -1.30 -2.54 -4.74
C LYS A 60 -2.80 -2.81 -4.69
N VAL A 61 -3.54 -2.00 -3.94
CA VAL A 61 -5.00 -2.05 -3.91
C VAL A 61 -5.53 -1.33 -5.14
N ILE A 62 -6.31 -2.03 -5.97
CA ILE A 62 -6.87 -1.52 -7.22
C ILE A 62 -8.39 -1.41 -7.18
N GLU A 63 -9.04 -2.10 -6.24
CA GLU A 63 -10.49 -2.05 -6.06
C GLU A 63 -10.86 -2.39 -4.63
N GLU A 64 -11.94 -1.79 -4.11
CA GLU A 64 -12.53 -2.09 -2.80
C GLU A 64 -13.95 -2.62 -2.97
N PHE A 65 -14.26 -3.74 -2.34
CA PHE A 65 -15.62 -4.26 -2.28
C PHE A 65 -16.15 -4.13 -0.86
N ARG A 66 -17.36 -3.54 -0.75
CA ARG A 66 -18.10 -3.39 0.49
C ARG A 66 -19.47 -4.03 0.32
N ASN A 67 -19.81 -4.91 1.23
CA ASN A 67 -21.18 -5.41 1.31
C ASN A 67 -22.11 -4.26 1.73
N SER A 68 -23.33 -4.21 1.19
CA SER A 68 -24.34 -3.18 1.50
C SER A 68 -24.68 -3.08 3.00
N TRP A 69 -24.43 -4.13 3.76
CA TRP A 69 -24.66 -4.21 5.20
C TRP A 69 -23.43 -3.91 6.07
N SER A 70 -22.27 -3.69 5.44
CA SER A 70 -21.02 -3.45 6.14
C SER A 70 -20.67 -1.97 6.21
N SER A 71 -20.21 -1.51 7.36
CA SER A 71 -19.69 -0.15 7.55
C SER A 71 -18.22 0.00 7.11
N TYR A 72 -17.56 -1.09 6.74
CA TYR A 72 -16.16 -1.12 6.31
C TYR A 72 -15.99 -1.95 5.04
N THR A 73 -14.85 -1.80 4.39
CA THR A 73 -14.47 -2.61 3.21
C THR A 73 -14.21 -4.05 3.64
N ASP A 74 -14.93 -4.99 3.03
CA ASP A 74 -14.82 -6.41 3.37
C ASP A 74 -13.71 -7.12 2.59
N TRP A 75 -13.54 -6.71 1.32
CA TRP A 75 -12.59 -7.29 0.39
C TRP A 75 -11.86 -6.23 -0.41
N TYR A 76 -10.60 -6.56 -0.76
CA TYR A 76 -9.76 -5.76 -1.63
C TYR A 76 -9.36 -6.58 -2.85
N ARG A 77 -9.49 -6.01 -4.04
CA ARG A 77 -8.80 -6.51 -5.22
C ARG A 77 -7.41 -5.92 -5.22
N ILE A 78 -6.42 -6.79 -5.25
CA ILE A 78 -5.01 -6.40 -5.18
C ILE A 78 -4.26 -6.86 -6.42
N GLU A 79 -3.15 -6.18 -6.69
CA GLU A 79 -2.17 -6.52 -7.70
C GLU A 79 -0.82 -6.75 -7.03
N LEU A 80 -0.15 -7.84 -7.38
CA LEU A 80 1.21 -8.16 -6.97
C LEU A 80 2.22 -7.54 -7.94
N PHE A 81 3.50 -7.50 -7.54
CA PHE A 81 4.61 -6.95 -8.33
C PHE A 81 4.78 -7.61 -9.72
N ASN A 82 4.32 -8.83 -9.89
CA ASN A 82 4.36 -9.59 -11.15
C ASN A 82 3.06 -9.47 -11.98
N GLY A 83 2.16 -8.54 -11.63
CA GLY A 83 0.90 -8.28 -12.33
C GLY A 83 -0.23 -9.25 -12.00
N ILE A 84 -0.02 -10.25 -11.15
CA ILE A 84 -1.10 -11.16 -10.72
C ILE A 84 -2.09 -10.38 -9.86
N GLN A 85 -3.38 -10.51 -10.19
CA GLN A 85 -4.46 -9.85 -9.47
C GLN A 85 -5.39 -10.87 -8.82
N GLY A 86 -5.97 -10.50 -7.68
CA GLY A 86 -6.95 -11.32 -7.00
C GLY A 86 -7.60 -10.62 -5.82
N TRP A 87 -8.62 -11.24 -5.26
CA TRP A 87 -9.34 -10.73 -4.11
C TRP A 87 -8.77 -11.29 -2.80
N ILE A 88 -8.67 -10.42 -1.80
CA ILE A 88 -8.19 -10.77 -0.46
C ILE A 88 -9.09 -10.12 0.60
N ALA A 89 -9.34 -10.85 1.69
CA ALA A 89 -10.17 -10.33 2.78
C ALA A 89 -9.44 -9.21 3.52
N HIS A 90 -10.20 -8.25 4.04
CA HIS A 90 -9.67 -7.06 4.70
C HIS A 90 -8.74 -7.36 5.89
N ASN A 91 -9.05 -8.41 6.65
CA ASN A 91 -8.27 -8.83 7.82
C ASN A 91 -6.90 -9.43 7.47
N GLN A 92 -6.67 -9.76 6.19
CA GLN A 92 -5.37 -10.24 5.70
C GLN A 92 -4.45 -9.10 5.25
N LEU A 93 -4.89 -7.85 5.36
CA LEU A 93 -4.09 -6.67 5.05
C LEU A 93 -3.69 -5.90 6.31
N SER A 94 -2.42 -5.53 6.35
CA SER A 94 -1.80 -4.76 7.44
C SER A 94 -1.82 -3.26 7.14
N LYS A 95 -1.81 -2.45 8.22
CA LYS A 95 -1.54 -1.00 8.13
C LYS A 95 -0.04 -0.70 7.96
N LYS A 96 0.82 -1.69 8.23
CA LYS A 96 2.26 -1.57 8.04
C LYS A 96 2.56 -1.39 6.55
N ARG A 97 3.44 -0.46 6.22
CA ARG A 97 3.87 -0.23 4.85
C ARG A 97 5.23 -0.88 4.64
N THR A 98 5.32 -1.69 3.60
CA THR A 98 6.56 -2.33 3.17
C THR A 98 6.84 -2.04 1.70
N LEU A 99 8.07 -2.27 1.28
CA LEU A 99 8.52 -2.22 -0.10
C LEU A 99 9.16 -3.55 -0.46
N LEU A 100 9.02 -3.96 -1.71
CA LEU A 100 9.80 -5.04 -2.30
C LEU A 100 10.88 -4.44 -3.18
N ILE A 101 12.12 -4.75 -2.88
CA ILE A 101 13.29 -4.43 -3.69
C ILE A 101 13.45 -5.56 -4.71
N LEU A 102 13.37 -5.21 -6.00
CA LEU A 102 13.37 -6.16 -7.11
C LEU A 102 14.75 -6.44 -7.67
N GLU A 103 15.66 -5.47 -7.56
CA GLU A 103 17.05 -5.55 -8.00
C GLU A 103 17.97 -4.93 -6.93
N ASP A 104 19.23 -5.29 -6.93
CA ASP A 104 20.22 -4.76 -5.99
C ASP A 104 20.24 -3.23 -6.00
N ILE A 105 20.25 -2.64 -4.81
CA ILE A 105 20.14 -1.20 -4.64
C ILE A 105 21.06 -0.68 -3.55
N GLU A 106 21.65 0.50 -3.75
CA GLU A 106 22.51 1.15 -2.78
C GLU A 106 21.71 1.72 -1.62
N LEU A 107 22.19 1.50 -0.41
CA LEU A 107 21.69 2.08 0.83
C LEU A 107 22.55 3.27 1.25
N TYR A 108 21.92 4.40 1.52
CA TYR A 108 22.58 5.64 1.89
C TYR A 108 22.27 6.11 3.30
N ALA A 109 23.22 6.82 3.93
CA ALA A 109 22.98 7.70 5.07
C ALA A 109 22.89 9.13 4.58
N LEU A 110 21.85 9.86 4.97
CA LEU A 110 21.81 11.31 4.74
C LEU A 110 22.67 12.00 5.82
N LYS A 111 23.63 12.82 5.38
CA LYS A 111 24.49 13.61 6.27
C LYS A 111 23.89 14.96 6.64
N SER A 112 23.11 15.57 5.75
CA SER A 112 22.52 16.89 5.92
C SER A 112 21.17 16.96 5.23
N TYR A 113 20.29 17.78 5.80
CA TYR A 113 19.01 18.12 5.26
C TYR A 113 19.12 19.46 4.55
N ASP A 114 19.83 19.51 3.45
CA ASP A 114 19.83 20.64 2.54
C ASP A 114 19.23 20.17 1.21
N PRO A 115 18.06 20.71 0.80
CA PRO A 115 17.41 20.29 -0.44
C PRO A 115 18.28 20.50 -1.69
N GLU A 116 19.25 21.43 -1.64
CA GLU A 116 20.14 21.73 -2.75
C GLU A 116 21.42 20.89 -2.74
N SER A 117 21.75 20.23 -1.63
CA SER A 117 22.94 19.38 -1.51
C SER A 117 22.67 18.11 -0.72
N TRP A 118 22.09 17.11 -1.36
CA TRP A 118 21.97 15.76 -0.82
C TRP A 118 23.36 15.12 -0.69
N MET A 119 24.05 15.38 0.40
CA MET A 119 25.29 14.65 0.69
C MET A 119 24.92 13.26 1.21
N THR A 120 24.89 12.28 0.33
CA THR A 120 24.67 10.88 0.66
C THR A 120 26.00 10.17 0.89
N ILE A 121 26.07 9.39 1.97
CA ILE A 121 27.16 8.43 2.17
C ILE A 121 26.58 7.05 1.91
N GLN A 122 27.15 6.35 0.95
CA GLN A 122 26.81 4.95 0.72
C GLN A 122 27.18 4.13 1.96
N LYS A 123 26.18 3.41 2.50
CA LYS A 123 26.33 2.51 3.65
C LYS A 123 26.53 1.06 3.24
N GLY A 124 26.11 0.71 2.04
CA GLY A 124 26.16 -0.66 1.53
C GLY A 124 25.22 -0.88 0.36
N ILE A 125 25.05 -2.13 0.01
CA ILE A 125 24.14 -2.60 -1.03
C ILE A 125 23.11 -3.53 -0.36
N ILE A 126 21.86 -3.41 -0.77
CA ILE A 126 20.79 -4.34 -0.41
C ILE A 126 20.63 -5.31 -1.56
N LEU A 127 20.83 -6.57 -1.27
CA LEU A 127 20.66 -7.63 -2.27
C LEU A 127 19.15 -7.96 -2.44
N ALA A 128 18.75 -8.09 -3.69
CA ALA A 128 17.38 -8.45 -4.07
C ALA A 128 17.21 -9.98 -4.22
N PRO A 129 15.96 -10.49 -4.13
CA PRO A 129 14.76 -9.78 -3.72
C PRO A 129 14.73 -9.55 -2.21
N LYS A 130 14.19 -8.40 -1.76
CA LYS A 130 14.14 -8.08 -0.33
C LYS A 130 12.91 -7.26 0.05
N ILE A 131 12.15 -7.73 1.04
CA ILE A 131 11.09 -6.94 1.66
C ILE A 131 11.70 -6.10 2.79
N VAL A 132 11.39 -4.80 2.79
CA VAL A 132 11.86 -3.83 3.78
C VAL A 132 10.69 -2.99 4.30
N ASN A 133 10.80 -2.47 5.53
CA ASN A 133 9.77 -1.57 6.05
C ASN A 133 9.96 -0.17 5.49
N LEU A 134 8.91 0.42 4.96
CA LEU A 134 8.84 1.83 4.59
C LEU A 134 8.64 2.67 5.84
N LEU A 135 9.49 3.65 6.08
CA LEU A 135 9.41 4.58 7.21
C LEU A 135 8.96 5.97 6.78
N GLU A 136 9.46 6.46 5.65
CA GLU A 136 9.26 7.83 5.19
C GLU A 136 9.46 7.88 3.68
N VAL A 137 8.68 8.70 2.98
CA VAL A 137 8.88 9.03 1.56
C VAL A 137 9.26 10.49 1.49
N LYS A 138 10.30 10.82 0.74
CA LYS A 138 10.76 12.19 0.61
C LYS A 138 11.41 12.40 -0.75
N GLU A 139 10.79 13.28 -1.55
CA GLU A 139 11.24 13.56 -2.91
C GLU A 139 11.51 12.28 -3.72
N THR A 140 12.72 12.09 -4.18
CA THR A 140 13.13 10.92 -4.96
C THR A 140 13.69 9.78 -4.12
N MET A 141 13.54 9.84 -2.79
CA MET A 141 14.12 8.89 -1.86
C MET A 141 13.08 8.33 -0.88
N VAL A 142 13.27 7.09 -0.48
CA VAL A 142 12.52 6.49 0.62
C VAL A 142 13.45 6.07 1.75
N LYS A 143 13.03 6.34 2.98
CA LYS A 143 13.70 5.85 4.17
C LYS A 143 13.13 4.49 4.53
N ILE A 144 14.00 3.54 4.72
CA ILE A 144 13.65 2.16 5.00
C ILE A 144 14.27 1.66 6.31
N SER A 145 13.70 0.56 6.79
CA SER A 145 14.27 -0.24 7.89
C SER A 145 14.34 -1.70 7.48
N ILE A 146 15.54 -2.27 7.56
CA ILE A 146 15.82 -3.68 7.31
C ILE A 146 15.94 -4.37 8.65
N PRO A 147 15.05 -5.31 9.02
CA PRO A 147 15.20 -6.09 10.24
C PRO A 147 16.49 -6.90 10.22
N LYS A 148 17.26 -6.85 11.31
CA LYS A 148 18.42 -7.70 11.58
C LYS A 148 18.16 -8.50 12.85
N GLY A 149 17.61 -9.71 12.73
CA GLY A 149 17.43 -10.59 13.89
C GLY A 149 16.84 -9.91 15.13
N ASN A 150 17.12 -10.39 16.32
CA ASN A 150 16.54 -9.98 17.60
C ASN A 150 16.61 -8.45 17.86
N LYS A 151 15.52 -7.72 17.49
CA LYS A 151 15.25 -6.31 17.84
C LYS A 151 16.18 -5.25 17.23
N SER A 152 17.16 -5.59 16.40
CA SER A 152 18.00 -4.61 15.70
C SER A 152 17.50 -4.38 14.27
N SER A 153 17.74 -3.20 13.72
CA SER A 153 17.44 -2.89 12.32
C SER A 153 18.49 -1.93 11.74
N VAL A 154 18.78 -2.10 10.47
CA VAL A 154 19.54 -1.11 9.70
C VAL A 154 18.56 -0.15 9.06
N LYS A 155 18.78 1.15 9.24
CA LYS A 155 17.98 2.21 8.61
C LYS A 155 18.85 2.98 7.62
N GLY A 156 18.24 3.41 6.54
CA GLY A 156 18.91 4.25 5.53
C GLY A 156 17.91 4.68 4.46
N TRP A 157 18.42 5.34 3.45
CA TRP A 157 17.67 5.88 2.33
C TRP A 157 18.04 5.14 1.06
N ILE A 158 17.08 4.92 0.19
CA ILE A 158 17.24 4.34 -1.15
C ILE A 158 16.49 5.20 -2.16
N PRO A 159 16.97 5.30 -3.42
CA PRO A 159 16.28 6.04 -4.46
C PRO A 159 14.94 5.38 -4.81
N ILE A 160 13.97 6.19 -5.26
CA ILE A 160 12.71 5.71 -5.81
C ILE A 160 12.90 5.55 -7.30
N ASP A 161 12.92 4.31 -7.78
CA ASP A 161 12.97 3.98 -9.19
C ASP A 161 12.26 2.64 -9.47
N TYR A 162 12.39 2.12 -10.70
CA TYR A 162 11.76 0.88 -11.18
C TYR A 162 12.14 -0.38 -10.37
N ARG A 163 13.22 -0.33 -9.60
CA ARG A 163 13.66 -1.44 -8.73
C ARG A 163 12.80 -1.61 -7.48
N LEU A 164 11.87 -0.68 -7.23
CA LEU A 164 11.01 -0.70 -6.05
C LEU A 164 9.54 -0.96 -6.41
N TRP A 165 8.92 -1.88 -5.69
CA TRP A 165 7.48 -2.05 -5.68
C TRP A 165 6.91 -1.68 -4.29
N GLY A 166 5.84 -0.89 -4.27
CA GLY A 166 5.17 -0.51 -3.01
C GLY A 166 5.13 1.00 -2.74
N VAL A 167 5.65 1.85 -3.64
CA VAL A 167 5.52 3.31 -3.60
C VAL A 167 4.49 3.74 -4.63
N SER A 168 3.52 4.58 -4.26
CA SER A 168 2.51 5.09 -5.18
C SER A 168 2.96 6.37 -5.87
N ASP A 169 2.42 6.61 -7.08
CA ASP A 169 2.67 7.86 -7.82
C ASP A 169 2.26 9.10 -7.02
N LYS A 170 1.21 8.98 -6.20
CA LYS A 170 0.78 10.06 -5.31
C LYS A 170 1.81 10.37 -4.22
N GLU A 171 2.45 9.34 -3.66
CA GLU A 171 3.53 9.53 -2.69
C GLU A 171 4.76 10.18 -3.31
N MET A 172 4.94 10.01 -4.63
CA MET A 172 6.00 10.66 -5.40
C MET A 172 5.63 12.10 -5.82
N GLN A 173 4.34 12.41 -6.00
CA GLN A 173 3.86 13.72 -6.49
C GLN A 173 3.64 14.77 -5.40
N THR A 174 3.31 14.38 -4.17
CA THR A 174 3.12 15.33 -3.04
C THR A 174 4.38 16.12 -2.67
N LEU A 175 5.42 16.02 -3.45
CA LEU A 175 6.72 16.64 -3.23
C LEU A 175 7.02 17.76 -4.25
N ASN A 176 6.12 17.98 -5.21
CA ASN A 176 6.28 19.03 -6.24
C ASN A 176 5.33 20.22 -6.03
N ASP A 177 4.54 20.21 -4.96
CA ASP A 177 3.67 21.29 -4.49
C ASP A 177 4.21 21.91 -3.17
#